data_51bc649f398e9f85cd9d2b4a2d99cdca
#
_entry.id   51bc649f398e9f85cd9d2b4a2d99cdca
#
_cell.length_a   1.000
_cell.length_b   1.000
_cell.length_c   1.000
_cell.angle_alpha   90.00
_cell.angle_beta   90.00
_cell.angle_gamma   90.00
#
_symmetry.space_group_name_H-M   'P 1'
#
loop_
_entity.id
_entity.type
_entity.pdbx_description
1 polymer ?
#
loop_
_entity_poly.entity_id
_entity_poly.type
_entity_poly.pdbx_seq_one_letter_code
_entity_poly.pdbx_strand_id
1 'polypeptide(L)'
;MTAVFVSNYVLTMGVVIEANELNLSIPDRISIVGFDNVEFARACVPKLCIVSQPTKEIARKLAEVMLSRLEQEEAEENLIVKLPTGYVEGKSIKRR
;
A
#
# COMPACT_ATOMS: atom_id res chain seq x y z
N MET A 1 -19.97 10.38 -2.57
CA MET A 1 -18.64 9.87 -2.17
C MET A 1 -17.57 10.88 -2.56
N THR A 2 -16.79 11.33 -1.61
CA THR A 2 -15.73 12.32 -1.85
C THR A 2 -14.34 11.77 -1.65
N ALA A 3 -14.20 10.58 -1.07
CA ALA A 3 -12.92 9.96 -0.83
C ALA A 3 -13.05 8.44 -0.87
N VAL A 4 -11.99 7.76 -1.28
CA VAL A 4 -11.92 6.30 -1.28
C VAL A 4 -10.53 5.87 -0.79
N PHE A 5 -10.51 4.88 0.08
CA PHE A 5 -9.30 4.16 0.48
C PHE A 5 -9.31 2.81 -0.21
N VAL A 6 -8.24 2.49 -0.91
CA VAL A 6 -8.15 1.26 -1.69
C VAL A 6 -7.13 0.33 -1.05
N SER A 7 -7.54 -0.90 -0.82
CA SER A 7 -6.82 -1.83 0.06
C SER A 7 -5.68 -2.62 -0.59
N ASN A 8 -5.50 -2.55 -1.90
CA ASN A 8 -4.35 -3.17 -2.55
C ASN A 8 -4.02 -2.49 -3.87
N TYR A 9 -2.87 -2.86 -4.45
CA TYR A 9 -2.34 -2.25 -5.66
C TYR A 9 -3.27 -2.42 -6.86
N VAL A 10 -3.78 -3.62 -7.09
CA VAL A 10 -4.61 -3.91 -8.28
C VAL A 10 -5.90 -3.10 -8.25
N LEU A 11 -6.54 -3.03 -7.09
CA LEU A 11 -7.74 -2.22 -6.90
C LEU A 11 -7.44 -0.73 -7.02
N THR A 12 -6.29 -0.27 -6.52
CA THR A 12 -5.87 1.13 -6.65
C THR A 12 -5.74 1.51 -8.12
N MET A 13 -5.09 0.66 -8.90
CA MET A 13 -4.93 0.87 -10.33
C MET A 13 -6.28 0.94 -11.02
N GLY A 14 -7.19 0.02 -10.69
CA GLY A 14 -8.54 0.02 -11.25
C GLY A 14 -9.33 1.28 -10.94
N VAL A 15 -9.26 1.77 -9.70
CA VAL A 15 -9.94 3.00 -9.31
C VAL A 15 -9.40 4.21 -10.08
N VAL A 16 -8.08 4.30 -10.24
CA VAL A 16 -7.47 5.41 -10.98
C VAL A 16 -7.87 5.38 -12.44
N ILE A 17 -7.85 4.21 -13.06
CA ILE A 17 -8.27 4.05 -14.46
C ILE A 17 -9.72 4.47 -14.63
N GLU A 18 -10.62 3.99 -13.78
CA GLU A 18 -12.03 4.32 -13.88
C GLU A 18 -12.30 5.80 -13.65
N ALA A 19 -11.62 6.42 -12.69
CA ALA A 19 -11.74 7.85 -12.46
C ALA A 19 -11.32 8.65 -13.71
N ASN A 20 -10.26 8.23 -14.37
CA ASN A 20 -9.81 8.88 -15.59
C ASN A 20 -10.82 8.70 -16.74
N GLU A 21 -11.38 7.52 -16.89
CA GLU A 21 -12.37 7.26 -17.94
C GLU A 21 -13.68 8.03 -17.71
N LEU A 22 -14.07 8.23 -16.46
CA LEU A 22 -15.24 8.99 -16.09
C LEU A 22 -14.98 10.51 -16.02
N ASN A 23 -13.73 10.93 -16.29
CA ASN A 23 -13.29 12.31 -16.20
C ASN A 23 -13.52 12.93 -14.81
N LEU A 24 -13.34 12.10 -13.78
CA LEU A 24 -13.38 12.56 -12.39
C LEU A 24 -12.04 13.15 -12.00
N SER A 25 -12.03 14.40 -11.61
CA SER A 25 -10.80 15.07 -11.18
C SER A 25 -10.32 14.55 -9.82
N ILE A 26 -9.04 14.20 -9.74
CA ILE A 26 -8.38 13.80 -8.50
C ILE A 26 -7.45 14.95 -8.09
N PRO A 27 -7.57 15.53 -6.92
CA PRO A 27 -8.47 15.20 -5.82
C PRO A 27 -9.78 16.02 -5.78
N ASP A 28 -10.05 16.86 -6.76
CA ASP A 28 -11.16 17.81 -6.68
C ASP A 28 -12.52 17.14 -6.53
N ARG A 29 -12.79 16.11 -7.31
CA ARG A 29 -14.04 15.35 -7.24
C ARG A 29 -13.93 14.16 -6.28
N ILE A 30 -12.78 13.51 -6.24
CA ILE A 30 -12.58 12.34 -5.41
C ILE A 30 -11.13 12.32 -4.90
N SER A 31 -10.99 12.16 -3.60
CA SER A 31 -9.69 11.93 -2.97
C SER A 31 -9.41 10.44 -2.93
N ILE A 32 -8.18 10.04 -3.22
CA ILE A 32 -7.80 8.63 -3.28
C ILE A 32 -6.58 8.39 -2.40
N VAL A 33 -6.67 7.38 -1.54
CA VAL A 33 -5.52 6.82 -0.83
C VAL A 33 -5.40 5.37 -1.26
N GLY A 34 -4.27 5.03 -1.84
CA GLY A 34 -3.99 3.68 -2.26
C GLY A 34 -3.15 2.91 -1.25
N PHE A 35 -2.86 1.67 -1.58
CA PHE A 35 -2.09 0.78 -0.74
C PHE A 35 -1.07 0.06 -1.60
N ASP A 36 0.20 0.02 -1.12
CA ASP A 36 1.30 -0.65 -1.81
C ASP A 36 1.72 0.09 -3.11
N ASN A 37 2.74 -0.38 -3.76
CA ASN A 37 3.32 0.09 -5.03
C ASN A 37 3.55 1.61 -5.14
N VAL A 38 4.59 2.06 -4.44
CA VAL A 38 4.99 3.48 -4.43
C VAL A 38 5.35 3.99 -5.82
N GLU A 39 5.95 3.13 -6.65
CA GLU A 39 6.36 3.53 -8.01
C GLU A 39 5.15 3.85 -8.88
N PHE A 40 4.11 3.04 -8.81
CA PHE A 40 2.86 3.33 -9.51
C PHE A 40 2.26 4.65 -9.04
N ALA A 41 2.27 4.88 -7.71
CA ALA A 41 1.75 6.11 -7.13
C ALA A 41 2.50 7.34 -7.65
N ARG A 42 3.82 7.23 -7.82
CA ARG A 42 4.64 8.32 -8.36
C ARG A 42 4.40 8.57 -9.84
N ALA A 43 3.99 7.56 -10.58
CA ALA A 43 3.69 7.68 -12.01
C ALA A 43 2.34 8.33 -12.29
N CYS A 44 1.44 8.33 -11.31
CA CYS A 44 0.12 8.94 -11.47
C CYS A 44 0.18 10.46 -11.47
N VAL A 45 -0.80 11.09 -12.11
CA VAL A 45 -0.98 12.54 -12.10
C VAL A 45 -2.40 12.83 -11.60
N PRO A 46 -2.55 13.45 -10.43
CA PRO A 46 -1.51 13.80 -9.46
C PRO A 46 -0.91 12.56 -8.78
N LYS A 47 0.23 12.71 -8.16
CA LYS A 47 0.85 11.63 -7.39
C LYS A 47 -0.08 11.17 -6.28
N LEU A 48 -0.25 9.86 -6.16
CA LEU A 48 -1.15 9.29 -5.16
C LEU A 48 -0.54 9.33 -3.77
N CYS A 49 -1.39 9.59 -2.78
CA CYS A 49 -1.07 9.28 -1.39
C CYS A 49 -1.19 7.77 -1.21
N ILE A 50 -0.19 7.16 -0.63
CA ILE A 50 -0.13 5.69 -0.57
C ILE A 50 0.32 5.23 0.81
N VAL A 51 -0.33 4.19 1.33
CA VAL A 51 0.15 3.47 2.48
C VAL A 51 1.07 2.37 1.96
N SER A 52 2.34 2.41 2.37
CA SER A 52 3.34 1.47 1.88
C SER A 52 3.59 0.35 2.88
N GLN A 53 3.84 -0.86 2.37
CA GLN A 53 4.27 -1.96 3.21
C GLN A 53 5.80 -1.97 3.32
N PRO A 54 6.35 -2.33 4.49
CA PRO A 54 7.79 -2.47 4.64
C PRO A 54 8.27 -3.80 4.03
N THR A 55 8.23 -3.90 2.71
CA THR A 55 8.45 -5.15 1.99
C THR A 55 9.83 -5.77 2.24
N LYS A 56 10.88 -4.94 2.33
CA LYS A 56 12.23 -5.42 2.62
C LYS A 56 12.32 -6.01 4.03
N GLU A 57 11.71 -5.34 4.99
CA GLU A 57 11.70 -5.80 6.37
C GLU A 57 10.88 -7.06 6.54
N ILE A 58 9.73 -7.14 5.85
CA ILE A 58 8.91 -8.35 5.83
C ILE A 58 9.71 -9.52 5.26
N ALA A 59 10.37 -9.32 4.12
CA ALA A 59 11.16 -10.37 3.48
C ALA A 59 12.30 -10.82 4.38
N ARG A 60 13.01 -9.88 5.00
CA ARG A 60 14.11 -10.19 5.93
C ARG A 60 13.60 -10.99 7.12
N LYS A 61 12.49 -10.55 7.72
CA LYS A 61 11.94 -11.21 8.88
C LYS A 61 11.45 -12.62 8.56
N LEU A 62 10.80 -12.78 7.40
CA LEU A 62 10.38 -14.10 6.93
C LEU A 62 11.57 -15.04 6.76
N ALA A 63 12.67 -14.56 6.16
CA ALA A 63 13.86 -15.35 5.97
C ALA A 63 14.48 -15.74 7.31
N GLU A 64 14.57 -14.80 8.27
CA GLU A 64 15.10 -15.09 9.60
C GLU A 64 14.27 -16.14 10.33
N VAL A 65 12.95 -16.01 10.31
CA VAL A 65 12.07 -16.96 10.98
C VAL A 65 12.16 -18.33 10.32
N MET A 66 12.19 -18.38 8.98
CA MET A 66 12.29 -19.64 8.25
C MET A 66 13.61 -20.36 8.56
N LEU A 67 14.73 -19.65 8.52
CA LEU A 67 16.03 -20.23 8.85
C LEU A 67 16.08 -20.74 10.29
N SER A 68 15.54 -19.95 11.23
CA SER A 68 15.47 -20.32 12.63
C SER A 68 14.68 -21.62 12.81
N ARG A 69 13.55 -21.77 12.13
CA ARG A 69 12.73 -22.99 12.23
C ARG A 69 13.36 -24.21 11.58
N LEU A 70 14.14 -23.99 10.53
CA LEU A 70 14.87 -25.09 9.88
C LEU A 70 16.03 -25.60 10.73
N GLU A 71 16.65 -24.73 11.54
CA GLU A 71 17.79 -25.07 12.38
C GLU A 71 17.38 -25.63 13.76
N GLN A 72 16.16 -25.36 14.20
CA GLN A 72 15.66 -25.79 15.50
C GLN A 72 14.80 -27.03 15.38
N GLU A 73 15.03 -27.99 16.29
CA GLU A 73 14.20 -29.20 16.37
C GLU A 73 12.81 -28.92 16.96
N GLU A 74 12.70 -27.87 17.78
CA GLU A 74 11.43 -27.47 18.35
C GLU A 74 10.92 -26.22 17.65
N ALA A 75 9.76 -26.34 16.99
CA ALA A 75 9.09 -25.21 16.39
C ALA A 75 8.39 -24.39 17.47
N GLU A 76 8.66 -23.09 17.51
CA GLU A 76 7.84 -22.17 18.30
C GLU A 76 6.43 -22.13 17.71
N GLU A 77 5.44 -22.22 18.59
CA GLU A 77 4.06 -22.09 18.15
C GLU A 77 3.76 -20.64 17.80
N ASN A 78 3.17 -20.41 16.66
CA ASN A 78 2.53 -19.17 16.23
C ASN A 78 3.26 -17.87 16.58
N LEU A 79 4.30 -17.56 15.83
CA LEU A 79 4.99 -16.29 15.94
C LEU A 79 4.21 -15.21 15.18
N ILE A 80 3.81 -14.16 15.89
CA ILE A 80 3.20 -12.98 15.28
C ILE A 80 4.21 -11.84 15.34
N VAL A 81 4.58 -11.32 14.18
CA VAL A 81 5.48 -10.17 14.07
C VAL A 81 4.73 -9.04 13.41
N LYS A 82 4.67 -7.90 14.08
CA LYS A 82 4.02 -6.71 13.56
C LYS A 82 5.10 -5.73 13.10
N LEU A 83 5.04 -5.33 11.84
CA LEU A 83 5.94 -4.33 11.28
C LEU A 83 5.12 -3.08 10.93
N PRO A 84 5.67 -1.88 11.19
CA PRO A 84 4.93 -0.65 10.89
C PRO A 84 4.82 -0.43 9.39
N THR A 85 3.67 0.07 8.96
CA THR A 85 3.48 0.54 7.60
C THR A 85 4.05 1.95 7.46
N GLY A 86 4.43 2.32 6.24
CA GLY A 86 4.83 3.67 5.92
C GLY A 86 3.70 4.43 5.25
N TYR A 87 3.89 5.73 5.13
CA TYR A 87 2.98 6.58 4.38
C TYR A 87 3.80 7.47 3.45
N VAL A 88 3.43 7.48 2.18
CA VAL A 88 4.06 8.33 1.18
C VAL A 88 3.06 9.39 0.77
N GLU A 89 3.36 10.64 1.08
CA GLU A 89 2.48 11.75 0.76
C GLU A 89 2.51 12.06 -0.73
N GLY A 90 1.33 12.25 -1.30
CA GLY A 90 1.16 12.70 -2.66
C GLY A 90 0.19 13.88 -2.68
N LYS A 91 -0.51 14.03 -3.81
CA LYS A 91 -1.45 15.15 -4.00
C LYS A 91 -2.84 14.65 -4.39
N SER A 92 -3.18 13.44 -4.02
CA SER A 92 -4.47 12.82 -4.37
C SER A 92 -5.55 13.01 -3.30
N ILE A 93 -5.25 13.76 -2.25
CA ILE A 93 -6.20 14.06 -1.18
C ILE A 93 -6.45 15.56 -1.16
N LYS A 94 -7.72 15.93 -1.03
CA LYS A 94 -8.13 17.31 -0.88
C LYS A 94 -8.82 17.49 0.46
N ARG A 95 -8.39 18.48 1.21
CA ARG A 95 -9.06 18.88 2.44
C ARG A 95 -10.37 19.57 2.08
N ARG A 96 -11.46 19.11 2.68
CA ARG A 96 -12.80 19.64 2.43
C ARG A 96 -13.37 20.37 3.64
#